data_605bfe8fa6256307d49f23211978eace
#
_entry.id   605bfe8fa6256307d49f23211978eace
#
_cell.length_a   1.000
_cell.length_b   1.000
_cell.length_c   1.000
_cell.angle_alpha   90.00
_cell.angle_beta   90.00
_cell.angle_gamma   90.00
#
_symmetry.space_group_name_H-M   'P 1'
#
loop_
_entity.id
_entity.type
_entity.pdbx_description
1 polymer ?
#
loop_
_entity_poly.entity_id
_entity_poly.type
_entity_poly.pdbx_seq_one_letter_code
_entity_poly.pdbx_strand_id
1 'polypeptide(L)'
;VSDGSTRALSRHLKRFSTSVDNLESDYLLEFFENVIATTPDTGDWFPRIEFREQLPIGEQLFFRLRHAPVRTQTCILWSLDELDPRQNPTVKGPDLSACQKLRRKANLHGADEAVILDGDGFIADGALSAIVWWRDGVLCAPDESTPWLPSITRELVFELASQAGHDTRTERAKPEELANCETWSLSSLQGIRGVTSWQNIPMGKHKMLNSFRKRLMMLSEG
;
A
#
# COMPACT_ATOMS: atom_id res chain seq x y z
N VAL A 1 -10.39 0.03 -9.02
CA VAL A 1 -11.81 0.25 -9.36
C VAL A 1 -12.44 -1.11 -9.58
N SER A 2 -13.61 -1.33 -9.06
CA SER A 2 -14.37 -2.56 -9.21
C SER A 2 -15.83 -2.17 -9.46
N ASP A 3 -16.35 -2.50 -10.64
CA ASP A 3 -17.70 -2.13 -11.07
C ASP A 3 -18.03 -0.64 -10.77
N GLY A 4 -17.20 0.28 -11.29
CA GLY A 4 -17.31 1.71 -11.11
C GLY A 4 -16.90 2.24 -9.73
N SER A 5 -16.82 1.38 -8.72
CA SER A 5 -16.55 1.80 -7.34
C SER A 5 -15.07 1.84 -7.02
N THR A 6 -14.63 2.91 -6.35
CA THR A 6 -13.24 3.12 -5.94
C THR A 6 -13.17 3.39 -4.44
N ARG A 7 -12.21 2.78 -3.79
CA ARG A 7 -12.00 2.98 -2.36
C ARG A 7 -11.17 4.23 -2.11
N ALA A 8 -11.72 5.19 -1.35
CA ALA A 8 -11.07 6.44 -0.97
C ALA A 8 -10.42 7.20 -2.15
N LEU A 9 -11.15 7.36 -3.24
CA LEU A 9 -10.68 8.06 -4.45
C LEU A 9 -10.14 9.45 -4.10
N SER A 10 -10.89 10.21 -3.32
CA SER A 10 -10.53 11.57 -2.88
C SER A 10 -9.15 11.62 -2.20
N ARG A 11 -8.81 10.64 -1.35
CA ARG A 11 -7.50 10.56 -0.69
C ARG A 11 -6.38 10.23 -1.68
N HIS A 12 -6.66 9.37 -2.68
CA HIS A 12 -5.68 9.06 -3.73
C HIS A 12 -5.37 10.29 -4.59
N LEU A 13 -6.39 11.05 -5.00
CA LEU A 13 -6.22 12.27 -5.77
C LEU A 13 -5.48 13.34 -4.95
N LYS A 14 -5.89 13.55 -3.68
CA LYS A 14 -5.21 14.50 -2.77
C LYS A 14 -3.73 14.15 -2.60
N ARG A 15 -3.38 12.88 -2.37
CA ARG A 15 -1.97 12.47 -2.24
C ARG A 15 -1.19 12.73 -3.53
N PHE A 16 -1.80 12.49 -4.69
CA PHE A 16 -1.17 12.79 -5.97
C PHE A 16 -0.94 14.30 -6.12
N SER A 17 -1.97 15.14 -5.90
CA SER A 17 -1.87 16.61 -5.99
C SER A 17 -0.77 17.15 -5.06
N THR A 18 -0.68 16.66 -3.82
CA THR A 18 0.37 17.05 -2.87
C THR A 18 1.78 16.66 -3.35
N SER A 19 1.90 15.64 -4.20
CA SER A 19 3.20 15.20 -4.73
C SER A 19 3.61 15.94 -6.02
N VAL A 20 2.71 16.76 -6.60
CA VAL A 20 2.91 17.50 -7.84
C VAL A 20 2.47 18.97 -7.65
N ASP A 21 2.90 19.57 -6.55
CA ASP A 21 2.50 20.89 -6.06
C ASP A 21 2.79 22.07 -7.02
N ASN A 22 3.64 21.86 -8.03
CA ASN A 22 3.99 22.85 -9.04
C ASN A 22 2.99 22.94 -10.23
N LEU A 23 1.95 22.09 -10.25
CA LEU A 23 0.94 22.12 -11.31
C LEU A 23 -0.23 23.04 -10.96
N GLU A 24 -0.76 23.73 -11.96
CA GLU A 24 -1.97 24.54 -11.82
C GLU A 24 -3.16 23.66 -11.41
N SER A 25 -3.96 24.14 -10.44
CA SER A 25 -5.08 23.39 -9.87
C SER A 25 -6.14 23.02 -10.92
N ASP A 26 -6.45 23.93 -11.85
CA ASP A 26 -7.46 23.71 -12.88
C ASP A 26 -7.01 22.62 -13.88
N TYR A 27 -5.73 22.59 -14.25
CA TYR A 27 -5.16 21.54 -15.09
C TYR A 27 -5.21 20.15 -14.43
N LEU A 28 -4.96 20.09 -13.12
CA LEU A 28 -5.10 18.84 -12.34
C LEU A 28 -6.56 18.39 -12.23
N LEU A 29 -7.49 19.32 -12.00
CA LEU A 29 -8.91 18.99 -11.88
C LEU A 29 -9.47 18.45 -13.19
N GLU A 30 -9.21 19.12 -14.32
CA GLU A 30 -9.62 18.63 -15.64
C GLU A 30 -9.05 17.24 -15.94
N PHE A 31 -7.78 17.02 -15.59
CA PHE A 31 -7.16 15.71 -15.75
C PHE A 31 -7.87 14.63 -14.90
N PHE A 32 -8.21 14.91 -13.65
CA PHE A 32 -8.90 13.95 -12.78
C PHE A 32 -10.32 13.65 -13.29
N GLU A 33 -11.06 14.65 -13.76
CA GLU A 33 -12.38 14.46 -14.37
C GLU A 33 -12.28 13.54 -15.59
N ASN A 34 -11.29 13.76 -16.46
CA ASN A 34 -11.05 12.89 -17.60
C ASN A 34 -10.68 11.44 -17.20
N VAL A 35 -9.86 11.26 -16.15
CA VAL A 35 -9.51 9.93 -15.63
C VAL A 35 -10.76 9.21 -15.11
N ILE A 36 -11.62 9.90 -14.38
CA ILE A 36 -12.87 9.33 -13.84
C ILE A 36 -13.80 8.96 -15.00
N ALA A 37 -14.06 9.88 -15.93
CA ALA A 37 -14.95 9.67 -17.07
C ALA A 37 -14.47 8.57 -18.03
N THR A 38 -13.16 8.35 -18.12
CA THR A 38 -12.57 7.33 -19.02
C THR A 38 -12.50 5.94 -18.36
N THR A 39 -12.61 5.87 -17.03
CA THR A 39 -12.58 4.58 -16.31
C THR A 39 -13.95 3.92 -16.42
N PRO A 40 -14.06 2.68 -16.98
CA PRO A 40 -15.35 2.04 -17.16
C PRO A 40 -16.08 1.72 -15.85
N ASP A 41 -17.41 1.83 -15.87
CA ASP A 41 -18.30 1.54 -14.75
C ASP A 41 -18.49 0.04 -14.47
N THR A 42 -17.95 -0.83 -15.32
CA THR A 42 -18.05 -2.28 -15.17
C THR A 42 -16.68 -2.96 -15.26
N GLY A 43 -16.52 -4.03 -14.51
CA GLY A 43 -15.29 -4.83 -14.48
C GLY A 43 -14.25 -4.34 -13.47
N ASP A 44 -13.14 -5.06 -13.40
CA ASP A 44 -12.05 -4.78 -12.47
C ASP A 44 -10.90 -4.06 -13.17
N TRP A 45 -10.67 -2.81 -12.75
CA TRP A 45 -9.66 -1.94 -13.36
C TRP A 45 -8.58 -1.53 -12.36
N PHE A 46 -7.37 -1.31 -12.87
CA PHE A 46 -6.23 -0.82 -12.10
C PHE A 46 -5.63 0.42 -12.78
N PRO A 47 -6.35 1.57 -12.69
CA PRO A 47 -5.91 2.83 -13.27
C PRO A 47 -4.61 3.29 -12.62
N ARG A 48 -3.77 3.94 -13.41
CA ARG A 48 -2.53 4.57 -12.96
C ARG A 48 -2.43 5.95 -13.56
N ILE A 49 -2.24 6.94 -12.72
CA ILE A 49 -1.86 8.30 -13.08
C ILE A 49 -0.36 8.49 -12.83
N GLU A 50 0.30 9.21 -13.73
CA GLU A 50 1.73 9.49 -13.68
C GLU A 50 1.97 10.97 -13.98
N PHE A 51 2.89 11.58 -13.27
CA PHE A 51 3.44 12.89 -13.56
C PHE A 51 4.88 12.73 -14.06
N ARG A 52 5.21 13.42 -15.15
CA ARG A 52 6.54 13.42 -15.79
C ARG A 52 7.04 14.84 -15.90
N GLU A 53 7.76 15.28 -14.89
CA GLU A 53 8.27 16.63 -14.74
C GLU A 53 9.11 17.11 -15.95
N GLN A 54 9.81 16.18 -16.63
CA GLN A 54 10.71 16.50 -17.74
C GLN A 54 10.01 16.88 -19.04
N LEU A 55 8.69 16.72 -19.12
CA LEU A 55 7.90 17.04 -20.29
C LEU A 55 7.40 18.50 -20.25
N PRO A 56 7.07 19.09 -21.41
CA PRO A 56 6.47 20.42 -21.46
C PRO A 56 5.19 20.50 -20.63
N ILE A 57 4.92 21.69 -20.07
CA ILE A 57 3.64 21.99 -19.40
C ILE A 57 2.48 21.66 -20.34
N GLY A 58 1.48 20.96 -19.83
CA GLY A 58 0.35 20.45 -20.61
C GLY A 58 0.53 19.02 -21.16
N GLU A 59 1.77 18.47 -21.14
CA GLU A 59 2.07 17.11 -21.58
C GLU A 59 2.59 16.24 -20.44
N GLN A 60 2.53 16.71 -19.19
CA GLN A 60 3.17 16.08 -18.04
C GLN A 60 2.33 15.00 -17.37
N LEU A 61 1.02 15.02 -17.55
CA LEU A 61 0.08 14.10 -16.91
C LEU A 61 -0.29 12.94 -17.82
N PHE A 62 -0.16 11.73 -17.31
CA PHE A 62 -0.47 10.50 -18.05
C PHE A 62 -1.48 9.66 -17.29
N PHE A 63 -2.44 9.13 -18.04
CA PHE A 63 -3.37 8.13 -17.57
C PHE A 63 -3.13 6.80 -18.29
N ARG A 64 -3.06 5.73 -17.52
CA ARG A 64 -2.96 4.37 -18.04
C ARG A 64 -4.03 3.50 -17.41
N LEU A 65 -5.00 3.09 -18.19
CA LEU A 65 -6.00 2.12 -17.77
C LEU A 65 -5.50 0.70 -18.03
N ARG A 66 -5.66 -0.18 -17.03
CA ARG A 66 -5.27 -1.57 -17.11
C ARG A 66 -6.32 -2.42 -16.41
N HIS A 67 -6.51 -3.65 -16.86
CA HIS A 67 -7.25 -4.62 -16.08
C HIS A 67 -6.54 -4.88 -14.73
N ALA A 68 -7.32 -5.03 -13.68
CA ALA A 68 -6.78 -5.37 -12.38
C ALA A 68 -6.21 -6.80 -12.41
N PRO A 69 -5.00 -7.03 -11.89
CA PRO A 69 -4.51 -8.38 -11.65
C PRO A 69 -5.39 -9.13 -10.65
N VAL A 70 -5.35 -10.45 -10.71
CA VAL A 70 -6.05 -11.31 -9.74
C VAL A 70 -5.65 -10.93 -8.32
N ARG A 71 -6.65 -10.75 -7.46
CA ARG A 71 -6.45 -10.46 -6.03
C ARG A 71 -6.24 -11.75 -5.27
N THR A 72 -5.24 -11.76 -4.38
CA THR A 72 -4.96 -12.88 -3.48
C THR A 72 -5.37 -12.53 -2.06
N GLN A 73 -5.75 -13.53 -1.29
CA GLN A 73 -6.17 -13.32 0.10
C GLN A 73 -5.02 -13.40 1.11
N THR A 74 -3.96 -14.07 0.73
CA THR A 74 -2.79 -14.28 1.58
C THR A 74 -1.52 -13.85 0.85
N CYS A 75 -0.43 -13.72 1.60
CA CYS A 75 0.88 -13.50 1.04
C CYS A 75 1.98 -14.11 1.92
N ILE A 76 3.09 -14.39 1.27
CA ILE A 76 4.35 -14.80 1.89
C ILE A 76 5.29 -13.60 1.85
N LEU A 77 5.93 -13.28 2.97
CA LEU A 77 6.90 -12.20 3.08
C LEU A 77 8.33 -12.72 3.08
N TRP A 78 9.23 -11.89 2.59
CA TRP A 78 10.67 -12.10 2.63
C TRP A 78 11.35 -10.78 3.02
N SER A 79 12.18 -10.79 4.07
CA SER A 79 12.94 -9.61 4.48
C SER A 79 14.08 -9.35 3.51
N LEU A 80 14.24 -8.10 3.10
CA LEU A 80 15.34 -7.66 2.27
C LEU A 80 16.66 -7.85 3.03
N ASP A 81 17.66 -8.39 2.36
CA ASP A 81 19.01 -8.69 2.89
C ASP A 81 20.04 -7.60 2.55
N GLU A 82 19.60 -6.50 1.96
CA GLU A 82 20.40 -5.34 1.57
C GLU A 82 19.77 -4.04 2.08
N LEU A 83 20.51 -2.95 2.07
CA LEU A 83 20.02 -1.63 2.46
C LEU A 83 18.86 -1.18 1.56
N ASP A 84 17.97 -0.37 2.12
CA ASP A 84 16.86 0.23 1.37
C ASP A 84 17.38 1.02 0.17
N PRO A 85 17.07 0.60 -1.07
CA PRO A 85 17.54 1.28 -2.27
C PRO A 85 16.70 2.48 -2.68
N ARG A 86 15.61 2.78 -1.95
CA ARG A 86 14.71 3.90 -2.27
C ARG A 86 15.40 5.23 -1.98
N GLN A 87 15.18 6.19 -2.86
CA GLN A 87 15.69 7.57 -2.71
C GLN A 87 14.60 8.52 -2.21
N ASN A 88 13.33 8.22 -2.50
CA ASN A 88 12.16 9.03 -2.13
C ASN A 88 11.07 8.13 -1.50
N PRO A 89 11.35 7.46 -0.37
CA PRO A 89 10.47 6.43 0.19
C PRO A 89 9.06 6.94 0.57
N THR A 90 8.93 8.22 0.86
CA THR A 90 7.66 8.86 1.23
C THR A 90 6.82 9.30 0.02
N VAL A 91 7.37 9.30 -1.19
CA VAL A 91 6.69 9.74 -2.42
C VAL A 91 6.29 8.55 -3.27
N LYS A 92 5.02 8.50 -3.68
CA LYS A 92 4.52 7.43 -4.54
C LYS A 92 4.89 7.65 -6.00
N GLY A 93 5.89 6.94 -6.47
CA GLY A 93 6.25 6.97 -7.90
C GLY A 93 7.72 6.84 -8.20
N PRO A 94 8.60 7.75 -7.74
CA PRO A 94 10.02 7.76 -8.13
C PRO A 94 10.71 6.39 -7.97
N ASP A 95 10.49 5.73 -6.84
CA ASP A 95 11.13 4.45 -6.51
C ASP A 95 10.32 3.21 -6.99
N LEU A 96 9.25 3.38 -7.78
CA LEU A 96 8.40 2.26 -8.17
C LEU A 96 9.16 1.15 -8.90
N SER A 97 10.11 1.50 -9.76
CA SER A 97 10.91 0.51 -10.50
C SER A 97 11.86 -0.26 -9.58
N ALA A 98 12.45 0.41 -8.58
CA ALA A 98 13.24 -0.21 -7.53
C ALA A 98 12.37 -1.17 -6.70
N CYS A 99 11.24 -0.70 -6.19
CA CYS A 99 10.29 -1.53 -5.44
C CYS A 99 9.81 -2.77 -6.23
N GLN A 100 9.58 -2.64 -7.55
CA GLN A 100 9.24 -3.78 -8.40
C GLN A 100 10.40 -4.79 -8.55
N LYS A 101 11.66 -4.32 -8.55
CA LYS A 101 12.84 -5.18 -8.54
C LYS A 101 12.92 -5.96 -7.22
N LEU A 102 12.69 -5.29 -6.08
CA LEU A 102 12.67 -5.94 -4.77
C LEU A 102 11.60 -7.03 -4.70
N ARG A 103 10.38 -6.75 -5.19
CA ARG A 103 9.34 -7.78 -5.24
C ARG A 103 9.73 -8.97 -6.13
N ARG A 104 10.35 -8.71 -7.29
CA ARG A 104 10.87 -9.81 -8.13
C ARG A 104 11.95 -10.63 -7.41
N LYS A 105 12.81 -9.97 -6.62
CA LYS A 105 13.80 -10.66 -5.78
C LYS A 105 13.09 -11.56 -4.76
N ALA A 106 12.08 -11.05 -4.06
CA ALA A 106 11.26 -11.86 -3.15
C ALA A 106 10.61 -13.07 -3.84
N ASN A 107 10.12 -12.92 -5.09
CA ASN A 107 9.56 -14.04 -5.85
C ASN A 107 10.60 -15.15 -6.12
N LEU A 108 11.87 -14.82 -6.29
CA LEU A 108 12.94 -15.82 -6.42
C LEU A 108 13.16 -16.62 -5.14
N HIS A 109 12.77 -16.06 -4.00
CA HIS A 109 12.77 -16.72 -2.68
C HIS A 109 11.42 -17.35 -2.33
N GLY A 110 10.48 -17.46 -3.29
CA GLY A 110 9.16 -18.05 -3.09
C GLY A 110 8.19 -17.16 -2.29
N ALA A 111 8.49 -15.87 -2.15
CA ALA A 111 7.65 -14.90 -1.45
C ALA A 111 6.90 -13.96 -2.42
N ASP A 112 5.78 -13.41 -1.98
CA ASP A 112 4.93 -12.51 -2.76
C ASP A 112 5.34 -11.05 -2.61
N GLU A 113 6.02 -10.71 -1.50
CA GLU A 113 6.36 -9.34 -1.14
C GLU A 113 7.70 -9.28 -0.41
N ALA A 114 8.51 -8.26 -0.74
CA ALA A 114 9.72 -7.94 0.00
C ALA A 114 9.41 -6.96 1.13
N VAL A 115 9.93 -7.21 2.32
CA VAL A 115 9.89 -6.28 3.44
C VAL A 115 11.23 -5.53 3.51
N ILE A 116 11.16 -4.22 3.49
CA ILE A 116 12.29 -3.32 3.59
C ILE A 116 12.57 -3.07 5.07
N LEU A 117 13.82 -3.23 5.47
CA LEU A 117 14.30 -2.96 6.82
C LEU A 117 15.18 -1.70 6.80
N ASP A 118 15.19 -0.99 7.93
CA ASP A 118 16.15 0.09 8.13
C ASP A 118 17.56 -0.45 8.44
N GLY A 119 18.56 0.44 8.60
CA GLY A 119 19.93 0.06 8.87
C GLY A 119 20.16 -0.70 10.18
N ASP A 120 19.21 -0.65 11.11
CA ASP A 120 19.21 -1.34 12.40
C ASP A 120 18.36 -2.64 12.37
N GLY A 121 17.76 -2.98 11.24
CA GLY A 121 16.94 -4.17 11.03
C GLY A 121 15.48 -4.03 11.47
N PHE A 122 14.97 -2.80 11.69
CA PHE A 122 13.56 -2.59 11.97
C PHE A 122 12.74 -2.52 10.69
N ILE A 123 11.50 -2.97 10.75
CA ILE A 123 10.56 -2.95 9.64
C ILE A 123 10.26 -1.50 9.25
N ALA A 124 10.56 -1.14 8.02
CA ALA A 124 10.24 0.16 7.45
C ALA A 124 8.95 0.09 6.61
N ASP A 125 8.92 -0.77 5.60
CA ASP A 125 7.79 -0.84 4.66
C ASP A 125 7.79 -2.17 3.90
N GLY A 126 6.71 -2.49 3.19
CA GLY A 126 6.74 -3.45 2.11
C GLY A 126 7.12 -2.77 0.79
N ALA A 127 7.79 -3.46 -0.12
CA ALA A 127 8.21 -2.88 -1.39
C ALA A 127 7.03 -2.29 -2.19
N LEU A 128 5.87 -2.94 -2.18
CA LEU A 128 4.64 -2.47 -2.85
C LEU A 128 3.39 -2.48 -1.95
N SER A 129 3.59 -2.60 -0.64
CA SER A 129 2.53 -2.69 0.36
C SER A 129 2.97 -2.07 1.69
N ALA A 130 2.04 -1.75 2.58
CA ALA A 130 2.35 -1.44 3.96
C ALA A 130 2.20 -2.71 4.82
N ILE A 131 3.04 -2.86 5.85
CA ILE A 131 2.98 -3.98 6.79
C ILE A 131 2.39 -3.49 8.10
N VAL A 132 1.42 -4.27 8.64
CA VAL A 132 0.81 -4.00 9.95
C VAL A 132 0.64 -5.33 10.69
N TRP A 133 0.56 -5.28 12.01
CA TRP A 133 0.43 -6.47 12.85
C TRP A 133 -0.42 -6.21 14.09
N TRP A 134 -0.99 -7.29 14.62
CA TRP A 134 -1.71 -7.27 15.89
C TRP A 134 -0.81 -7.74 17.02
N ARG A 135 -0.62 -6.90 18.03
CA ARG A 135 0.12 -7.23 19.24
C ARG A 135 -0.75 -6.90 20.47
N ASP A 136 -1.07 -7.90 21.25
CA ASP A 136 -1.86 -7.76 22.49
C ASP A 136 -3.21 -7.05 22.29
N GLY A 137 -3.87 -7.27 21.15
CA GLY A 137 -5.15 -6.65 20.81
C GLY A 137 -5.04 -5.25 20.22
N VAL A 138 -3.84 -4.71 20.07
CA VAL A 138 -3.54 -3.41 19.47
C VAL A 138 -3.09 -3.60 18.01
N LEU A 139 -3.61 -2.81 17.08
CA LEU A 139 -3.13 -2.79 15.71
C LEU A 139 -1.91 -1.87 15.59
N CYS A 140 -0.78 -2.44 15.19
CA CYS A 140 0.51 -1.77 15.12
C CYS A 140 1.01 -1.62 13.68
N ALA A 141 1.84 -0.60 13.45
CA ALA A 141 2.56 -0.37 12.20
C ALA A 141 3.94 0.25 12.50
N PRO A 142 4.87 0.25 11.53
CA PRO A 142 6.13 0.97 11.66
C PRO A 142 5.90 2.45 12.02
N ASP A 143 6.74 2.98 12.89
CA ASP A 143 6.69 4.37 13.32
C ASP A 143 7.41 5.31 12.33
N GLU A 144 7.38 6.61 12.64
CA GLU A 144 7.93 7.65 11.77
C GLU A 144 9.46 7.71 11.77
N SER A 145 10.14 6.95 12.63
CA SER A 145 11.61 6.87 12.62
C SER A 145 12.15 6.04 11.45
N THR A 146 11.27 5.24 10.82
CA THR A 146 11.59 4.48 9.60
C THR A 146 10.92 5.10 8.38
N PRO A 147 11.59 5.17 7.22
CA PRO A 147 11.02 5.79 6.04
C PRO A 147 10.01 4.85 5.35
N TRP A 148 8.73 5.21 5.37
CA TRP A 148 7.66 4.47 4.72
C TRP A 148 6.76 5.38 3.88
N LEU A 149 6.08 4.79 2.89
CA LEU A 149 5.11 5.50 2.06
C LEU A 149 3.79 5.71 2.82
N PRO A 150 3.25 6.95 2.90
CA PRO A 150 1.92 7.19 3.44
C PRO A 150 0.84 6.39 2.71
N SER A 151 0.49 5.24 3.27
CA SER A 151 -0.42 4.27 2.66
C SER A 151 -1.86 4.59 3.02
N ILE A 152 -2.67 4.95 2.02
CA ILE A 152 -4.11 5.18 2.20
C ILE A 152 -4.81 3.94 2.75
N THR A 153 -4.45 2.74 2.30
CA THR A 153 -5.04 1.51 2.83
C THR A 153 -4.68 1.29 4.29
N ARG A 154 -3.45 1.63 4.73
CA ARG A 154 -3.07 1.58 6.16
C ARG A 154 -3.90 2.56 6.97
N GLU A 155 -4.02 3.80 6.51
CA GLU A 155 -4.84 4.84 7.14
C GLU A 155 -6.28 4.37 7.35
N LEU A 156 -6.93 3.85 6.29
CA LEU A 156 -8.28 3.32 6.38
C LEU A 156 -8.40 2.14 7.37
N VAL A 157 -7.43 1.24 7.39
CA VAL A 157 -7.43 0.07 8.29
C VAL A 157 -7.26 0.51 9.74
N PHE A 158 -6.48 1.54 10.02
CA PHE A 158 -6.33 2.15 11.35
C PHE A 158 -7.62 2.84 11.80
N GLU A 159 -8.28 3.60 10.92
CA GLU A 159 -9.59 4.19 11.19
C GLU A 159 -10.65 3.12 11.51
N LEU A 160 -10.68 2.05 10.72
CA LEU A 160 -11.58 0.91 10.97
C LEU A 160 -11.29 0.22 12.30
N ALA A 161 -10.03 0.13 12.73
CA ALA A 161 -9.67 -0.43 14.03
C ALA A 161 -10.20 0.45 15.16
N SER A 162 -9.97 1.76 15.10
CA SER A 162 -10.49 2.72 16.07
C SER A 162 -12.03 2.71 16.13
N GLN A 163 -12.71 2.68 14.98
CA GLN A 163 -14.18 2.58 14.91
C GLN A 163 -14.71 1.26 15.48
N ALA A 164 -13.91 0.21 15.44
CA ALA A 164 -14.25 -1.09 16.01
C ALA A 164 -13.92 -1.21 17.52
N GLY A 165 -13.40 -0.13 18.14
CA GLY A 165 -13.02 -0.09 19.55
C GLY A 165 -11.65 -0.72 19.85
N HIS A 166 -10.79 -0.87 18.84
CA HIS A 166 -9.42 -1.33 19.03
C HIS A 166 -8.45 -0.15 19.10
N ASP A 167 -7.46 -0.27 19.95
CA ASP A 167 -6.35 0.66 19.99
C ASP A 167 -5.44 0.49 18.77
N THR A 168 -4.82 1.60 18.36
CA THR A 168 -3.83 1.62 17.27
C THR A 168 -2.55 2.29 17.76
N ARG A 169 -1.40 1.83 17.24
CA ARG A 169 -0.10 2.35 17.66
C ARG A 169 0.90 2.25 16.51
N THR A 170 1.83 3.18 16.46
CA THR A 170 3.06 3.03 15.67
C THR A 170 4.20 2.65 16.60
N GLU A 171 5.07 1.73 16.18
CA GLU A 171 6.18 1.24 16.97
C GLU A 171 7.32 0.74 16.08
N ARG A 172 8.54 0.76 16.61
CA ARG A 172 9.66 0.05 15.98
C ARG A 172 9.57 -1.43 16.33
N ALA A 173 9.66 -2.28 15.33
CA ALA A 173 9.69 -3.73 15.53
C ALA A 173 10.60 -4.40 14.50
N LYS A 174 11.34 -5.42 14.93
CA LYS A 174 12.07 -6.31 14.05
C LYS A 174 11.18 -7.47 13.60
N PRO A 175 11.44 -8.08 12.43
CA PRO A 175 10.63 -9.20 11.96
C PRO A 175 10.45 -10.32 12.98
N GLU A 176 11.51 -10.67 13.74
CA GLU A 176 11.50 -11.74 14.72
C GLU A 176 10.57 -11.45 15.92
N GLU A 177 10.38 -10.18 16.24
CA GLU A 177 9.48 -9.73 17.32
C GLU A 177 8.01 -9.89 16.94
N LEU A 178 7.71 -10.17 15.66
CA LEU A 178 6.36 -10.46 15.17
C LEU A 178 6.03 -11.96 15.18
N ALA A 179 6.90 -12.78 15.78
CA ALA A 179 6.62 -14.19 15.97
C ALA A 179 5.26 -14.39 16.69
N ASN A 180 4.41 -15.24 16.09
CA ASN A 180 3.03 -15.50 16.53
C ASN A 180 2.06 -14.29 16.47
N CYS A 181 2.46 -13.13 15.90
CA CYS A 181 1.55 -12.05 15.63
C CYS A 181 0.72 -12.33 14.36
N GLU A 182 -0.55 -11.93 14.37
CA GLU A 182 -1.35 -11.81 13.16
C GLU A 182 -0.84 -10.62 12.36
N THR A 183 -0.24 -10.86 11.20
CA THR A 183 0.41 -9.84 10.37
C THR A 183 -0.30 -9.72 9.03
N TRP A 184 -0.44 -8.50 8.52
CA TRP A 184 -1.10 -8.21 7.26
C TRP A 184 -0.22 -7.37 6.34
N SER A 185 -0.35 -7.62 5.03
CA SER A 185 0.17 -6.79 3.95
C SER A 185 -0.99 -6.03 3.32
N LEU A 186 -0.86 -4.70 3.23
CA LEU A 186 -1.91 -3.77 2.82
C LEU A 186 -1.56 -3.07 1.52
N SER A 187 -2.46 -3.07 0.54
CA SER A 187 -2.30 -2.24 -0.66
C SER A 187 -3.65 -1.89 -1.27
N SER A 188 -3.71 -0.83 -2.08
CA SER A 188 -4.96 -0.41 -2.75
C SER A 188 -5.51 -1.46 -3.71
N LEU A 189 -4.63 -2.22 -4.38
CA LEU A 189 -5.03 -3.30 -5.29
C LEU A 189 -5.55 -4.53 -4.52
N GLN A 190 -4.75 -5.03 -3.57
CA GLN A 190 -5.02 -6.29 -2.89
C GLN A 190 -5.93 -6.14 -1.65
N GLY A 191 -6.11 -4.91 -1.16
CA GLY A 191 -6.76 -4.69 0.12
C GLY A 191 -5.91 -5.23 1.27
N ILE A 192 -6.48 -6.08 2.11
CA ILE A 192 -5.80 -6.72 3.25
C ILE A 192 -5.46 -8.17 2.88
N ARG A 193 -4.19 -8.51 2.84
CA ARG A 193 -3.72 -9.90 2.72
C ARG A 193 -3.16 -10.39 4.05
N GLY A 194 -3.61 -11.55 4.50
CA GLY A 194 -3.02 -12.20 5.68
C GLY A 194 -1.65 -12.79 5.36
N VAL A 195 -0.66 -12.51 6.19
CA VAL A 195 0.67 -13.11 6.05
C VAL A 195 0.65 -14.53 6.59
N THR A 196 0.92 -15.50 5.73
CA THR A 196 0.90 -16.94 6.11
C THR A 196 2.29 -17.48 6.41
N SER A 197 3.33 -16.84 5.89
CA SER A 197 4.72 -17.21 6.12
C SER A 197 5.63 -15.98 5.96
N TRP A 198 6.69 -15.92 6.75
CA TRP A 198 7.73 -14.90 6.67
C TRP A 198 9.07 -15.56 7.03
N GLN A 199 9.75 -16.11 6.01
CA GLN A 199 11.00 -16.87 6.23
C GLN A 199 10.84 -17.92 7.33
N ASN A 200 11.67 -17.88 8.39
CA ASN A 200 11.64 -18.82 9.53
C ASN A 200 10.80 -18.30 10.70
N ILE A 201 10.05 -17.20 10.53
CA ILE A 201 9.26 -16.58 11.60
C ILE A 201 7.89 -17.26 11.64
N PRO A 202 7.48 -17.86 12.77
CA PRO A 202 6.16 -18.44 12.91
C PRO A 202 5.10 -17.34 12.95
N MET A 203 4.11 -17.41 12.05
CA MET A 203 3.04 -16.42 11.97
C MET A 203 1.84 -16.79 12.83
N GLY A 204 1.18 -15.79 13.39
CA GLY A 204 -0.03 -15.95 14.19
C GLY A 204 -1.26 -16.29 13.34
N LYS A 205 -2.29 -16.85 14.01
CA LYS A 205 -3.57 -17.13 13.36
C LYS A 205 -4.31 -15.84 13.02
N HIS A 206 -4.95 -15.81 11.85
CA HIS A 206 -5.75 -14.68 11.37
C HIS A 206 -7.12 -14.64 12.06
N LYS A 207 -7.23 -13.99 13.22
CA LYS A 207 -8.47 -13.82 14.00
C LYS A 207 -9.28 -12.63 13.51
N MET A 208 -8.62 -11.52 13.15
CA MET A 208 -9.23 -10.24 12.81
C MET A 208 -9.43 -10.07 11.30
N LEU A 209 -8.67 -10.76 10.48
CA LEU A 209 -8.53 -10.59 9.04
C LEU A 209 -9.88 -10.52 8.30
N ASN A 210 -10.76 -11.49 8.49
CA ASN A 210 -12.01 -11.58 7.75
C ASN A 210 -12.99 -10.45 8.09
N SER A 211 -13.04 -10.04 9.36
CA SER A 211 -13.85 -8.91 9.81
C SER A 211 -13.39 -7.61 9.16
N PHE A 212 -12.07 -7.35 9.17
CA PHE A 212 -11.51 -6.14 8.60
C PHE A 212 -11.60 -6.08 7.08
N ARG A 213 -11.47 -7.21 6.40
CA ARG A 213 -11.71 -7.27 4.95
C ARG A 213 -13.14 -6.85 4.60
N LYS A 214 -14.14 -7.39 5.29
CA LYS A 214 -15.54 -7.01 5.08
C LYS A 214 -15.77 -5.52 5.30
N ARG A 215 -15.24 -4.97 6.41
CA ARG A 215 -15.34 -3.53 6.69
C ARG A 215 -14.65 -2.68 5.62
N LEU A 216 -13.46 -3.07 5.18
CA LEU A 216 -12.72 -2.34 4.14
C LEU A 216 -13.45 -2.37 2.79
N MET A 217 -14.14 -3.46 2.45
CA MET A 217 -14.97 -3.54 1.24
C MET A 217 -16.19 -2.61 1.29
N MET A 218 -16.72 -2.32 2.47
CA MET A 218 -17.87 -1.41 2.65
C MET A 218 -17.49 0.08 2.50
N LEU A 219 -16.19 0.42 2.44
CA LEU A 219 -15.71 1.80 2.24
C LEU A 219 -15.57 2.18 0.77
N SER A 220 -16.11 1.43 -0.16
CA SER A 220 -16.08 1.76 -1.58
C SER A 220 -17.03 2.93 -1.86
N GLU A 221 -16.50 3.97 -2.53
CA GLU A 221 -17.23 5.11 -3.05
C GLU A 221 -17.66 4.81 -4.49
N GLY A 222 -18.94 4.96 -4.77
CA GLY A 222 -19.49 4.82 -6.13
C GLY A 222 -19.31 6.08 -6.95
#